data_e3ed0872b97891629046b9c835eab102
#
_entry.id   e3ed0872b97891629046b9c835eab102
#
_cell.length_a   1.000
_cell.length_b   1.000
_cell.length_c   1.000
_cell.angle_alpha   90.00
_cell.angle_beta   90.00
_cell.angle_gamma   90.00
#
_symmetry.space_group_name_H-M   'P 1'
#
loop_
_entity.id
_entity.type
_entity.pdbx_description
1 polymer ?
#
loop_
_entity_poly.entity_id
_entity_poly.type
_entity_poly.pdbx_seq_one_letter_code
_entity_poly.pdbx_strand_id
1 'polypeptide(L)'
;MHLEEWRKKNPFFIKKITINNLVSKYNILWELTDINILVGNNGSGKSTIFKLAQLGLQDIRSFDQNSIGGILGKFDSMEIELNNGKKGKVKISDGHEKNDYMLKLLSELIENEKFTSQSSHEEIEKIRKTIKNIENIKSSTSDITRYILEGQSEFFSKNESDISYFNKNISIEFISTFDMLLLSQEKYDKYSGKLYSELDVVIKEELDKLKDNIIQIKDKTKRDFIRKNNSKSLQEVDDKNNAKIDTLNNELAIFFKESGKKVLVGKNGELSISSNGQRLSTRNLSSGEKQLILILIKTLNCSLFNPCLIFMDEPEISLHVAWQMNLINSLKKIADQSQIIVVTHSPALVMANYKSKMVDIKDLVF
;
A
#
# COMPACT_ATOMS: atom_id res chain seq x y z
N MET A 1 26.83 5.69 -2.23
CA MET A 1 26.14 6.91 -1.75
C MET A 1 25.95 6.76 -0.26
N HIS A 2 26.34 7.75 0.54
CA HIS A 2 26.19 7.70 1.99
C HIS A 2 24.70 7.74 2.34
N LEU A 3 24.25 6.99 3.38
CA LEU A 3 22.83 6.86 3.75
C LEU A 3 22.14 8.22 3.94
N GLU A 4 22.81 9.16 4.60
CA GLU A 4 22.29 10.51 4.83
C GLU A 4 22.12 11.32 3.53
N GLU A 5 22.98 11.12 2.55
CA GLU A 5 22.86 11.76 1.23
C GLU A 5 21.68 11.17 0.46
N TRP A 6 21.47 9.84 0.57
CA TRP A 6 20.31 9.17 -0.01
C TRP A 6 19.00 9.67 0.62
N ARG A 7 18.95 9.80 1.96
CA ARG A 7 17.77 10.33 2.69
C ARG A 7 17.43 11.74 2.25
N LYS A 8 18.39 12.63 2.09
CA LYS A 8 18.18 14.01 1.61
C LYS A 8 17.60 14.05 0.19
N LYS A 9 18.01 13.16 -0.69
CA LYS A 9 17.51 13.07 -2.06
C LYS A 9 16.09 12.46 -2.14
N ASN A 10 15.69 11.73 -1.10
CA ASN A 10 14.41 11.00 -1.06
C ASN A 10 13.58 11.38 0.19
N PRO A 11 13.09 12.63 0.27
CA PRO A 11 12.49 13.18 1.48
C PRO A 11 11.18 12.48 1.91
N PHE A 12 10.46 11.85 0.97
CA PHE A 12 9.17 11.18 1.22
C PHE A 12 9.30 9.68 1.49
N PHE A 13 10.49 9.11 1.43
CA PHE A 13 10.69 7.71 1.81
C PHE A 13 10.71 7.54 3.32
N ILE A 14 10.37 6.35 3.76
CA ILE A 14 10.29 6.02 5.19
C ILE A 14 11.71 5.92 5.75
N LYS A 15 11.95 6.67 6.83
CA LYS A 15 13.17 6.62 7.61
C LYS A 15 13.10 5.55 8.68
N LYS A 16 11.94 5.50 9.39
CA LYS A 16 11.80 4.65 10.57
C LYS A 16 10.33 4.26 10.81
N ILE A 17 10.13 3.04 11.27
CA ILE A 17 8.86 2.53 11.78
C ILE A 17 9.06 2.15 13.24
N THR A 18 8.20 2.64 14.13
CA THR A 18 8.15 2.26 15.54
C THR A 18 6.78 1.68 15.84
N ILE A 19 6.73 0.51 16.47
CA ILE A 19 5.47 -0.14 16.86
C ILE A 19 5.58 -0.53 18.34
N ASN A 20 4.59 -0.17 19.13
CA ASN A 20 4.48 -0.53 20.51
C ASN A 20 3.52 -1.70 20.69
N ASN A 21 3.92 -2.66 21.51
CA ASN A 21 3.15 -3.84 21.92
C ASN A 21 2.67 -4.69 20.72
N LEU A 22 3.52 -4.91 19.71
CA LEU A 22 3.20 -5.77 18.58
C LEU A 22 2.91 -7.19 19.05
N VAL A 23 1.73 -7.73 18.69
CA VAL A 23 1.24 -9.07 19.05
C VAL A 23 1.24 -9.26 20.58
N SER A 24 0.96 -8.17 21.34
CA SER A 24 0.97 -8.13 22.82
C SER A 24 2.30 -8.59 23.44
N LYS A 25 3.42 -8.38 22.73
CA LYS A 25 4.71 -8.95 23.14
C LYS A 25 5.92 -8.07 22.85
N TYR A 26 5.96 -7.37 21.69
CA TYR A 26 7.18 -6.73 21.23
C TYR A 26 7.01 -5.24 21.00
N ASN A 27 8.01 -4.46 21.38
CA ASN A 27 8.21 -3.11 20.89
C ASN A 27 9.23 -3.18 19.74
N ILE A 28 8.88 -2.63 18.60
CA ILE A 28 9.66 -2.71 17.35
C ILE A 28 10.17 -1.33 16.98
N LEU A 29 11.46 -1.26 16.66
CA LEU A 29 12.08 -0.10 16.03
C LEU A 29 12.83 -0.57 14.78
N TRP A 30 12.37 -0.11 13.62
CA TRP A 30 12.95 -0.49 12.34
C TRP A 30 13.40 0.73 11.55
N GLU A 31 14.72 0.91 11.42
CA GLU A 31 15.30 1.90 10.54
C GLU A 31 15.40 1.36 9.11
N LEU A 32 14.98 2.18 8.14
CA LEU A 32 14.86 1.76 6.75
C LEU A 32 15.87 2.47 5.84
N THR A 33 16.20 1.74 4.77
CA THR A 33 17.05 2.20 3.66
C THR A 33 16.27 2.06 2.34
N ASP A 34 16.96 2.02 1.22
CA ASP A 34 16.36 1.85 -0.12
C ASP A 34 15.73 0.47 -0.35
N ILE A 35 16.31 -0.58 0.23
CA ILE A 35 15.80 -1.96 0.20
C ILE A 35 15.84 -2.50 1.62
N ASN A 36 14.73 -3.09 2.05
CA ASN A 36 14.53 -3.60 3.39
C ASN A 36 13.82 -4.94 3.33
N ILE A 37 14.42 -5.98 3.91
CA ILE A 37 13.87 -7.32 3.88
C ILE A 37 13.70 -7.79 5.31
N LEU A 38 12.45 -7.96 5.73
CA LEU A 38 12.07 -8.44 7.05
C LEU A 38 11.83 -9.93 7.00
N VAL A 39 12.59 -10.66 7.80
CA VAL A 39 12.40 -12.11 7.96
C VAL A 39 12.03 -12.45 9.41
N GLY A 40 11.60 -13.67 9.63
CA GLY A 40 11.26 -14.18 10.97
C GLY A 40 10.32 -15.37 10.90
N ASN A 41 10.06 -16.02 12.03
CA ASN A 41 9.22 -17.20 12.11
C ASN A 41 7.74 -16.90 11.79
N ASN A 42 6.97 -17.94 11.47
CA ASN A 42 5.51 -17.81 11.33
C ASN A 42 4.89 -17.30 12.64
N GLY A 43 3.92 -16.39 12.52
CA GLY A 43 3.26 -15.80 13.69
C GLY A 43 4.08 -14.73 14.44
N SER A 44 5.26 -14.34 13.95
CA SER A 44 6.09 -13.31 14.59
C SER A 44 5.57 -11.87 14.43
N GLY A 45 4.50 -11.65 13.65
CA GLY A 45 3.91 -10.33 13.42
C GLY A 45 4.36 -9.62 12.15
N LYS A 46 5.10 -10.27 11.25
CA LYS A 46 5.58 -9.66 9.99
C LYS A 46 4.46 -9.10 9.12
N SER A 47 3.46 -9.92 8.78
CA SER A 47 2.30 -9.46 7.99
C SER A 47 1.46 -8.44 8.77
N THR A 48 1.52 -8.44 10.11
CA THR A 48 0.92 -7.39 10.92
C THR A 48 1.64 -6.06 10.72
N ILE A 49 2.98 -6.04 10.70
CA ILE A 49 3.78 -4.83 10.38
C ILE A 49 3.41 -4.30 8.99
N PHE A 50 3.27 -5.18 8.00
CA PHE A 50 2.86 -4.81 6.64
C PHE A 50 1.48 -4.12 6.64
N LYS A 51 0.47 -4.71 7.28
CA LYS A 51 -0.88 -4.14 7.40
C LYS A 51 -0.90 -2.83 8.19
N LEU A 52 -0.10 -2.73 9.24
CA LEU A 52 0.04 -1.50 10.01
C LEU A 52 0.68 -0.39 9.19
N ALA A 53 1.73 -0.69 8.40
CA ALA A 53 2.32 0.27 7.48
C ALA A 53 1.30 0.78 6.46
N GLN A 54 0.44 -0.09 5.96
CA GLN A 54 -0.67 0.28 5.08
C GLN A 54 -1.63 1.26 5.76
N LEU A 55 -2.06 0.97 6.99
CA LEU A 55 -2.91 1.87 7.79
C LEU A 55 -2.27 3.23 8.06
N GLY A 56 -0.96 3.24 8.33
CA GLY A 56 -0.24 4.49 8.65
C GLY A 56 0.03 5.38 7.44
N LEU A 57 0.07 4.81 6.23
CA LEU A 57 0.39 5.52 4.99
C LEU A 57 -0.84 5.84 4.13
N GLN A 58 -1.99 5.26 4.42
CA GLN A 58 -3.25 5.51 3.73
C GLN A 58 -4.23 6.21 4.68
N ASP A 59 -5.26 6.86 4.13
CA ASP A 59 -6.31 7.43 4.96
C ASP A 59 -7.08 6.31 5.67
N ILE A 60 -7.09 6.33 7.00
CA ILE A 60 -7.79 5.33 7.82
C ILE A 60 -9.27 5.20 7.43
N ARG A 61 -9.88 6.28 6.95
CA ARG A 61 -11.28 6.29 6.49
C ARG A 61 -11.53 5.47 5.21
N SER A 62 -10.46 5.14 4.48
CA SER A 62 -10.54 4.31 3.27
C SER A 62 -10.61 2.79 3.56
N PHE A 63 -10.40 2.38 4.82
CA PHE A 63 -10.44 0.98 5.23
C PHE A 63 -11.83 0.57 5.68
N ASP A 64 -12.28 -0.62 5.26
CA ASP A 64 -13.48 -1.22 5.82
C ASP A 64 -13.22 -1.80 7.23
N GLN A 65 -14.29 -1.98 8.00
CA GLN A 65 -14.18 -2.49 9.37
C GLN A 65 -13.63 -3.93 9.42
N ASN A 66 -13.85 -4.72 8.39
CA ASN A 66 -13.39 -6.11 8.34
C ASN A 66 -11.88 -6.18 8.15
N SER A 67 -11.32 -5.32 7.30
CA SER A 67 -9.86 -5.20 7.07
C SER A 67 -9.12 -4.80 8.33
N ILE A 68 -9.74 -3.94 9.15
CA ILE A 68 -9.17 -3.47 10.43
C ILE A 68 -9.31 -4.53 11.52
N GLY A 69 -10.41 -5.29 11.56
CA GLY A 69 -10.72 -6.25 12.62
C GLY A 69 -9.62 -7.28 12.89
N GLY A 70 -8.92 -7.72 11.85
CA GLY A 70 -7.80 -8.67 11.97
C GLY A 70 -6.53 -8.11 12.63
N ILE A 71 -6.45 -6.79 12.85
CA ILE A 71 -5.29 -6.09 13.42
C ILE A 71 -5.58 -5.55 14.81
N LEU A 72 -6.86 -5.30 15.13
CA LEU A 72 -7.28 -4.82 16.43
C LEU A 72 -6.81 -5.76 17.55
N GLY A 73 -6.29 -5.20 18.64
CA GLY A 73 -5.73 -5.95 19.75
C GLY A 73 -4.34 -6.53 19.51
N LYS A 74 -3.73 -6.33 18.33
CA LYS A 74 -2.38 -6.83 18.02
C LYS A 74 -1.27 -5.77 18.16
N PHE A 75 -1.59 -4.55 18.53
CA PHE A 75 -0.65 -3.48 18.80
C PHE A 75 -1.33 -2.35 19.59
N ASP A 76 -0.55 -1.49 20.23
CA ASP A 76 -1.07 -0.29 20.91
C ASP A 76 -0.94 0.96 20.03
N SER A 77 0.23 1.16 19.48
CA SER A 77 0.47 2.29 18.56
C SER A 77 1.57 1.99 17.56
N MET A 78 1.49 2.67 16.41
CA MET A 78 2.55 2.69 15.41
C MET A 78 2.85 4.12 15.00
N GLU A 79 4.13 4.43 14.81
CA GLU A 79 4.62 5.69 14.26
C GLU A 79 5.50 5.42 13.04
N ILE A 80 5.24 6.13 11.94
CA ILE A 80 6.08 6.16 10.74
C ILE A 80 6.71 7.54 10.64
N GLU A 81 8.03 7.59 10.55
CA GLU A 81 8.80 8.81 10.30
C GLU A 81 9.38 8.78 8.88
N LEU A 82 9.18 9.86 8.10
CA LEU A 82 9.78 10.02 6.78
C LEU A 82 11.16 10.67 6.86
N ASN A 83 11.92 10.60 5.76
CA ASN A 83 13.26 11.23 5.67
C ASN A 83 13.22 12.75 5.87
N ASN A 84 12.12 13.43 5.56
CA ASN A 84 11.90 14.86 5.80
C ASN A 84 11.48 15.19 7.25
N GLY A 85 11.42 14.21 8.14
CA GLY A 85 11.05 14.37 9.54
C GLY A 85 9.54 14.39 9.82
N LYS A 86 8.68 14.38 8.80
CA LYS A 86 7.23 14.27 9.00
C LYS A 86 6.86 12.92 9.57
N LYS A 87 5.83 12.89 10.43
CA LYS A 87 5.41 11.70 11.16
C LYS A 87 3.92 11.41 10.96
N GLY A 88 3.61 10.12 10.86
CA GLY A 88 2.25 9.59 10.93
C GLY A 88 2.14 8.62 12.08
N LYS A 89 1.08 8.73 12.88
CA LYS A 89 0.83 7.89 14.04
C LYS A 89 -0.56 7.28 13.99
N VAL A 90 -0.63 5.98 14.23
CA VAL A 90 -1.87 5.24 14.44
C VAL A 90 -1.86 4.68 15.85
N LYS A 91 -2.95 4.86 16.58
CA LYS A 91 -3.12 4.39 17.96
C LYS A 91 -4.46 3.67 18.10
N ILE A 92 -4.49 2.61 18.89
CA ILE A 92 -5.73 1.99 19.36
C ILE A 92 -6.11 2.62 20.69
N SER A 93 -7.37 3.06 20.82
CA SER A 93 -7.96 3.46 22.09
C SER A 93 -9.13 2.54 22.44
N ASP A 94 -9.33 2.28 23.72
CA ASP A 94 -10.51 1.54 24.18
C ASP A 94 -11.77 2.39 23.95
N GLY A 95 -12.64 1.92 23.07
CA GLY A 95 -13.88 2.60 22.75
C GLY A 95 -14.86 2.70 23.92
N HIS A 96 -14.78 1.77 24.89
CA HIS A 96 -15.62 1.81 26.08
C HIS A 96 -15.22 2.94 27.03
N GLU A 97 -13.93 3.08 27.34
CA GLU A 97 -13.45 4.19 28.17
C GLU A 97 -13.77 5.56 27.57
N LYS A 98 -13.62 5.69 26.26
CA LYS A 98 -13.91 6.93 25.55
C LYS A 98 -15.41 7.23 25.50
N ASN A 99 -16.23 6.21 25.26
CA ASN A 99 -17.68 6.35 25.29
C ASN A 99 -18.19 6.65 26.71
N ASP A 100 -17.60 6.05 27.75
CA ASP A 100 -17.92 6.34 29.14
C ASP A 100 -17.57 7.77 29.53
N TYR A 101 -16.40 8.24 29.13
CA TYR A 101 -15.98 9.62 29.34
C TYR A 101 -16.88 10.62 28.59
N MET A 102 -17.22 10.33 27.32
CA MET A 102 -18.15 11.18 26.54
C MET A 102 -19.56 11.19 27.13
N LEU A 103 -20.09 10.04 27.58
CA LEU A 103 -21.37 9.96 28.26
C LEU A 103 -21.37 10.79 29.53
N LYS A 104 -20.32 10.69 30.33
CA LYS A 104 -20.15 11.47 31.55
C LYS A 104 -20.15 12.97 31.26
N LEU A 105 -19.33 13.42 30.29
CA LEU A 105 -19.28 14.83 29.89
C LEU A 105 -20.62 15.35 29.36
N LEU A 106 -21.31 14.59 28.52
CA LEU A 106 -22.58 14.98 27.94
C LEU A 106 -23.69 15.01 29.01
N SER A 107 -23.67 14.09 29.98
CA SER A 107 -24.59 14.09 31.11
C SER A 107 -24.36 15.30 32.04
N GLU A 108 -23.11 15.59 32.39
CA GLU A 108 -22.72 16.75 33.18
C GLU A 108 -23.13 18.07 32.50
N LEU A 109 -23.06 18.15 31.14
CA LEU A 109 -23.54 19.31 30.37
C LEU A 109 -25.04 19.50 30.49
N ILE A 110 -25.84 18.42 30.45
CA ILE A 110 -27.31 18.50 30.60
C ILE A 110 -27.71 18.85 32.02
N GLU A 111 -26.96 18.39 33.03
CA GLU A 111 -27.20 18.68 34.43
C GLU A 111 -26.80 20.12 34.83
N ASN A 112 -26.01 20.80 34.01
CA ASN A 112 -25.56 22.15 34.28
C ASN A 112 -26.70 23.16 34.00
N GLU A 113 -27.26 23.70 35.06
CA GLU A 113 -28.38 24.67 35.01
C GLU A 113 -28.08 25.91 34.13
N LYS A 114 -26.82 26.38 34.11
CA LYS A 114 -26.41 27.52 33.25
C LYS A 114 -26.44 27.16 31.78
N PHE A 115 -26.02 25.93 31.42
CA PHE A 115 -26.06 25.46 30.05
C PHE A 115 -27.50 25.24 29.58
N THR A 116 -28.34 24.59 30.37
CA THR A 116 -29.74 24.32 30.02
C THR A 116 -30.59 25.57 29.94
N SER A 117 -30.25 26.61 30.72
CA SER A 117 -30.97 27.91 30.64
C SER A 117 -30.53 28.80 29.48
N GLN A 118 -29.33 28.57 28.91
CA GLN A 118 -28.78 29.35 27.80
C GLN A 118 -28.87 28.66 26.42
N SER A 119 -29.07 27.33 26.40
CA SER A 119 -29.14 26.53 25.18
C SER A 119 -30.58 26.40 24.64
N SER A 120 -30.72 26.34 23.34
CA SER A 120 -32.01 26.10 22.70
C SER A 120 -32.52 24.68 22.99
N HIS A 121 -33.83 24.53 22.98
CA HIS A 121 -34.46 23.19 23.14
C HIS A 121 -33.94 22.17 22.10
N GLU A 122 -33.65 22.64 20.91
CA GLU A 122 -33.10 21.81 19.83
C GLU A 122 -31.67 21.29 20.10
N GLU A 123 -30.83 22.10 20.73
CA GLU A 123 -29.46 21.74 21.12
C GLU A 123 -29.48 20.68 22.23
N ILE A 124 -30.34 20.84 23.23
CA ILE A 124 -30.51 19.90 24.32
C ILE A 124 -31.04 18.53 23.77
N GLU A 125 -31.98 18.56 22.85
CA GLU A 125 -32.52 17.36 22.20
C GLU A 125 -31.46 16.66 21.35
N LYS A 126 -30.59 17.39 20.65
CA LYS A 126 -29.44 16.80 19.91
C LYS A 126 -28.48 16.07 20.85
N ILE A 127 -28.16 16.64 22.01
CA ILE A 127 -27.30 16.03 23.02
C ILE A 127 -27.96 14.77 23.58
N ARG A 128 -29.23 14.78 23.94
CA ARG A 128 -29.97 13.62 24.42
C ARG A 128 -30.00 12.48 23.39
N LYS A 129 -30.21 12.81 22.12
CA LYS A 129 -30.14 11.85 21.03
C LYS A 129 -28.75 11.25 20.86
N THR A 130 -27.70 12.05 21.05
CA THR A 130 -26.31 11.59 21.01
C THR A 130 -26.02 10.63 22.15
N ILE A 131 -26.44 10.94 23.41
CA ILE A 131 -26.33 10.06 24.57
C ILE A 131 -26.99 8.72 24.27
N LYS A 132 -28.24 8.73 23.81
CA LYS A 132 -29.00 7.53 23.50
C LYS A 132 -28.34 6.67 22.39
N ASN A 133 -27.74 7.31 21.40
CA ASN A 133 -26.98 6.61 20.37
C ASN A 133 -25.72 5.94 20.94
N ILE A 134 -24.98 6.60 21.83
CA ILE A 134 -23.79 6.04 22.47
C ILE A 134 -24.18 4.87 23.38
N GLU A 135 -25.28 4.98 24.13
CA GLU A 135 -25.80 3.89 24.97
C GLU A 135 -26.22 2.68 24.16
N ASN A 136 -26.88 2.90 23.00
CA ASN A 136 -27.25 1.81 22.08
C ASN A 136 -26.02 1.13 21.47
N ILE A 137 -24.94 1.86 21.20
CA ILE A 137 -23.67 1.29 20.74
C ILE A 137 -23.05 0.41 21.84
N LYS A 138 -23.14 0.80 23.11
CA LYS A 138 -22.69 -0.02 24.24
C LYS A 138 -23.46 -1.33 24.38
N SER A 139 -24.72 -1.36 24.04
CA SER A 139 -25.55 -2.56 24.15
C SER A 139 -25.38 -3.53 23.00
N SER A 140 -24.83 -3.08 21.86
CA SER A 140 -24.51 -3.93 20.71
C SER A 140 -23.08 -4.45 20.80
N THR A 141 -22.87 -5.51 21.55
CA THR A 141 -21.58 -6.17 21.78
C THR A 141 -21.08 -6.92 20.53
N SER A 142 -20.51 -6.20 19.57
CA SER A 142 -19.53 -6.81 18.68
C SER A 142 -18.13 -6.36 19.14
N ASP A 143 -17.18 -7.27 19.27
CA ASP A 143 -15.79 -6.97 19.66
C ASP A 143 -15.13 -5.88 18.80
N ILE A 144 -15.66 -5.62 17.63
CA ILE A 144 -15.19 -4.60 16.66
C ILE A 144 -15.48 -3.17 17.14
N THR A 145 -16.56 -2.95 17.89
CA THR A 145 -16.91 -1.61 18.43
C THR A 145 -16.11 -1.23 19.67
N ARG A 146 -15.38 -2.16 20.26
CA ARG A 146 -14.59 -1.96 21.47
C ARG A 146 -13.34 -1.11 21.23
N TYR A 147 -12.78 -1.15 20.00
CA TYR A 147 -11.52 -0.48 19.69
C TYR A 147 -11.74 0.65 18.70
N ILE A 148 -11.24 1.82 19.02
CA ILE A 148 -11.23 3.00 18.14
C ILE A 148 -9.82 3.17 17.60
N LEU A 149 -9.66 3.16 16.27
CA LEU A 149 -8.44 3.56 15.61
C LEU A 149 -8.38 5.09 15.53
N GLU A 150 -7.39 5.66 16.19
CA GLU A 150 -7.08 7.08 16.11
C GLU A 150 -5.83 7.27 15.25
N GLY A 151 -5.94 8.06 14.21
CA GLY A 151 -4.81 8.44 13.37
C GLY A 151 -4.52 9.93 13.47
N GLN A 152 -3.27 10.27 13.76
CA GLN A 152 -2.71 11.60 13.58
C GLN A 152 -1.60 11.48 12.55
N SER A 153 -1.72 12.17 11.43
CA SER A 153 -0.70 12.11 10.41
C SER A 153 -0.38 13.51 9.92
N GLU A 154 0.89 13.88 10.01
CA GLU A 154 1.43 15.07 9.36
C GLU A 154 1.55 14.86 7.83
N PHE A 155 1.33 13.63 7.33
CA PHE A 155 1.25 13.34 5.90
C PHE A 155 -0.08 13.80 5.32
N PHE A 156 -1.12 13.75 6.16
CA PHE A 156 -2.50 14.10 5.85
C PHE A 156 -2.92 15.18 6.83
N SER A 157 -2.70 16.44 6.53
CA SER A 157 -3.20 17.50 7.40
C SER A 157 -4.72 17.59 7.32
N LYS A 158 -5.32 18.28 8.31
CA LYS A 158 -6.78 18.48 8.39
C LYS A 158 -7.36 19.26 7.19
N ASN A 159 -6.50 19.85 6.36
CA ASN A 159 -6.88 20.53 5.13
C ASN A 159 -6.67 19.59 3.93
N GLU A 160 -7.67 19.39 3.10
CA GLU A 160 -7.63 18.57 1.86
C GLU A 160 -6.41 18.86 0.95
N SER A 161 -5.81 20.05 1.06
CA SER A 161 -4.62 20.46 0.33
C SER A 161 -3.37 19.61 0.61
N ASP A 162 -3.23 19.03 1.79
CA ASP A 162 -1.98 18.34 2.21
C ASP A 162 -2.01 16.82 1.93
N ILE A 163 -3.17 16.19 1.92
CA ILE A 163 -3.35 14.83 1.37
C ILE A 163 -2.89 14.83 -0.08
N SER A 164 -3.26 15.88 -0.82
CA SER A 164 -2.84 16.02 -2.21
C SER A 164 -1.34 16.25 -2.36
N TYR A 165 -0.65 16.84 -1.37
CA TYR A 165 0.79 17.10 -1.42
C TYR A 165 1.60 15.80 -1.26
N PHE A 166 1.27 14.95 -0.28
CA PHE A 166 1.97 13.67 -0.10
C PHE A 166 1.79 12.77 -1.32
N ASN A 167 0.55 12.54 -1.75
CA ASN A 167 0.23 11.70 -2.91
C ASN A 167 0.72 12.27 -4.25
N LYS A 168 0.98 13.59 -4.34
CA LYS A 168 1.61 14.20 -5.52
C LYS A 168 3.11 13.94 -5.62
N ASN A 169 3.77 13.64 -4.50
CA ASN A 169 5.23 13.52 -4.45
C ASN A 169 5.72 12.07 -4.35
N ILE A 170 4.85 11.14 -3.96
CA ILE A 170 5.19 9.72 -3.84
C ILE A 170 4.00 8.86 -4.23
N SER A 171 4.27 7.75 -4.90
CA SER A 171 3.30 6.70 -5.16
C SER A 171 3.54 5.54 -4.19
N ILE A 172 2.48 4.87 -3.75
CA ILE A 172 2.57 3.74 -2.82
C ILE A 172 1.86 2.55 -3.44
N GLU A 173 2.53 1.40 -3.44
CA GLU A 173 1.95 0.15 -3.88
C GLU A 173 2.12 -0.93 -2.81
N PHE A 174 1.01 -1.58 -2.46
CA PHE A 174 0.98 -2.73 -1.57
C PHE A 174 0.67 -3.99 -2.37
N ILE A 175 1.57 -4.96 -2.30
CA ILE A 175 1.48 -6.24 -3.01
C ILE A 175 1.46 -7.34 -1.97
N SER A 176 0.30 -7.95 -1.75
CA SER A 176 0.14 -9.13 -0.90
C SER A 176 -0.27 -10.32 -1.77
N THR A 177 0.31 -11.48 -1.50
CA THR A 177 -0.07 -12.72 -2.17
C THR A 177 -1.20 -13.45 -1.47
N PHE A 178 -1.37 -13.24 -0.17
CA PHE A 178 -2.39 -13.90 0.64
C PHE A 178 -3.70 -13.12 0.76
N ASP A 179 -3.61 -11.80 0.82
CA ASP A 179 -4.77 -10.92 0.98
C ASP A 179 -5.20 -10.34 -0.36
N MET A 180 -5.29 -11.17 -1.40
CA MET A 180 -6.03 -10.75 -2.58
C MET A 180 -7.49 -10.59 -2.16
N LEU A 181 -8.00 -9.36 -2.27
CA LEU A 181 -9.40 -9.06 -2.00
C LEU A 181 -10.25 -10.01 -2.83
N LEU A 182 -11.14 -10.75 -2.18
CA LEU A 182 -12.19 -11.49 -2.87
C LEU A 182 -12.89 -10.53 -3.82
N LEU A 183 -13.10 -10.96 -5.05
CA LEU A 183 -13.81 -10.15 -6.03
C LEU A 183 -15.17 -9.76 -5.43
N SER A 184 -15.51 -8.49 -5.46
CA SER A 184 -16.84 -8.05 -5.08
C SER A 184 -17.88 -8.77 -5.95
N GLN A 185 -19.11 -8.96 -5.44
CA GLN A 185 -20.18 -9.63 -6.19
C GLN A 185 -20.38 -9.00 -7.58
N GLU A 186 -20.31 -7.68 -7.68
CA GLU A 186 -20.38 -6.96 -8.97
C GLU A 186 -19.26 -7.35 -9.94
N LYS A 187 -18.02 -7.50 -9.43
CA LYS A 187 -16.87 -7.93 -10.25
C LYS A 187 -17.02 -9.41 -10.65
N TYR A 188 -17.48 -10.25 -9.71
CA TYR A 188 -17.78 -11.64 -10.01
C TYR A 188 -18.82 -11.76 -11.12
N ASP A 189 -19.94 -11.05 -11.04
CA ASP A 189 -21.02 -11.08 -12.03
C ASP A 189 -20.56 -10.56 -13.41
N LYS A 190 -19.71 -9.52 -13.41
CA LYS A 190 -19.11 -8.97 -14.63
C LYS A 190 -18.22 -9.98 -15.38
N TYR A 191 -17.58 -10.89 -14.66
CA TYR A 191 -16.61 -11.85 -15.23
C TYR A 191 -17.07 -13.30 -15.19
N SER A 192 -18.18 -13.64 -14.51
CA SER A 192 -18.67 -15.01 -14.26
C SER A 192 -18.89 -15.85 -15.52
N GLY A 193 -19.26 -15.23 -16.63
CA GLY A 193 -19.44 -15.93 -17.91
C GLY A 193 -18.16 -16.27 -18.67
N LYS A 194 -16.96 -15.86 -18.19
CA LYS A 194 -15.71 -15.91 -18.95
C LYS A 194 -14.65 -16.84 -18.38
N LEU A 195 -14.89 -17.55 -17.30
CA LEU A 195 -13.93 -18.46 -16.62
C LEU A 195 -12.56 -17.82 -16.32
N TYR A 196 -12.53 -16.60 -15.81
CA TYR A 196 -11.31 -15.95 -15.37
C TYR A 196 -10.96 -16.38 -13.93
N SER A 197 -9.65 -16.55 -13.66
CA SER A 197 -9.18 -16.60 -12.28
C SER A 197 -9.13 -15.19 -11.68
N GLU A 198 -9.11 -15.07 -10.36
CA GLU A 198 -8.95 -13.77 -9.68
C GLU A 198 -7.70 -13.03 -10.18
N LEU A 199 -6.58 -13.74 -10.34
CA LEU A 199 -5.36 -13.16 -10.92
C LEU A 199 -5.55 -12.60 -12.32
N ASP A 200 -6.34 -13.25 -13.20
CA ASP A 200 -6.61 -12.73 -14.53
C ASP A 200 -7.37 -11.41 -14.47
N VAL A 201 -8.30 -11.28 -13.53
CA VAL A 201 -9.08 -10.05 -13.32
C VAL A 201 -8.17 -8.93 -12.84
N VAL A 202 -7.35 -9.19 -11.81
CA VAL A 202 -6.44 -8.19 -11.24
C VAL A 202 -5.38 -7.76 -12.26
N ILE A 203 -4.81 -8.68 -13.04
CA ILE A 203 -3.89 -8.35 -14.13
C ILE A 203 -4.57 -7.42 -15.14
N LYS A 204 -5.82 -7.72 -15.51
CA LYS A 204 -6.57 -6.88 -16.44
C LYS A 204 -6.81 -5.48 -15.88
N GLU A 205 -7.21 -5.36 -14.61
CA GLU A 205 -7.40 -4.07 -13.95
C GLU A 205 -6.08 -3.25 -13.91
N GLU A 206 -4.96 -3.90 -13.62
CA GLU A 206 -3.65 -3.22 -13.62
C GLU A 206 -3.19 -2.81 -15.03
N LEU A 207 -3.54 -3.58 -16.06
CA LEU A 207 -3.28 -3.20 -17.45
C LEU A 207 -4.18 -2.03 -17.90
N ASP A 208 -5.44 -2.02 -17.48
CA ASP A 208 -6.34 -0.90 -17.78
C ASP A 208 -5.85 0.37 -17.06
N LYS A 209 -5.42 0.27 -15.80
CA LYS A 209 -4.74 1.35 -15.07
C LYS A 209 -3.46 1.83 -15.80
N LEU A 210 -2.67 0.91 -16.34
CA LEU A 210 -1.49 1.27 -17.13
C LEU A 210 -1.84 2.08 -18.39
N LYS A 211 -2.88 1.68 -19.11
CA LYS A 211 -3.38 2.43 -20.28
C LYS A 211 -3.81 3.85 -19.89
N ASP A 212 -4.57 3.97 -18.83
CA ASP A 212 -5.04 5.27 -18.33
C ASP A 212 -3.85 6.15 -17.90
N ASN A 213 -2.87 5.59 -17.21
CA ASN A 213 -1.65 6.29 -16.83
C ASN A 213 -0.88 6.79 -18.06
N ILE A 214 -0.72 5.98 -19.09
CA ILE A 214 -0.05 6.36 -20.35
C ILE A 214 -0.80 7.51 -21.03
N ILE A 215 -2.14 7.46 -21.08
CA ILE A 215 -2.97 8.52 -21.65
C ILE A 215 -2.79 9.82 -20.84
N GLN A 216 -2.88 9.76 -19.50
CA GLN A 216 -2.71 10.92 -18.63
C GLN A 216 -1.35 11.59 -18.79
N ILE A 217 -0.28 10.79 -18.93
CA ILE A 217 1.06 11.32 -19.16
C ILE A 217 1.11 12.05 -20.51
N LYS A 218 0.59 11.47 -21.58
CA LYS A 218 0.53 12.10 -22.89
C LYS A 218 -0.27 13.41 -22.88
N ASP A 219 -1.40 13.43 -22.20
CA ASP A 219 -2.26 14.62 -22.10
C ASP A 219 -1.62 15.72 -21.25
N LYS A 220 -0.94 15.34 -20.14
CA LYS A 220 -0.18 16.30 -19.33
C LYS A 220 0.95 16.91 -20.15
N THR A 221 1.68 16.10 -20.87
CA THR A 221 2.80 16.54 -21.70
C THR A 221 2.35 17.46 -22.84
N LYS A 222 1.21 17.16 -23.49
CA LYS A 222 0.61 18.06 -24.49
C LYS A 222 0.23 19.41 -23.91
N ARG A 223 -0.39 19.43 -22.72
CA ARG A 223 -0.76 20.68 -22.01
C ARG A 223 0.46 21.52 -21.64
N ASP A 224 1.52 20.89 -21.13
CA ASP A 224 2.77 21.55 -20.77
C ASP A 224 3.50 22.08 -22.02
N PHE A 225 3.43 21.36 -23.13
CA PHE A 225 3.92 21.82 -24.45
C PHE A 225 3.22 23.10 -24.92
N ILE A 226 1.89 23.11 -24.88
CA ILE A 226 1.09 24.29 -25.30
C ILE A 226 1.42 25.50 -24.42
N ARG A 227 1.63 25.29 -23.09
CA ARG A 227 1.95 26.36 -22.15
C ARG A 227 3.37 26.91 -22.29
N LYS A 228 4.35 26.06 -22.60
CA LYS A 228 5.78 26.42 -22.58
C LYS A 228 6.40 26.64 -23.95
N ASN A 229 5.66 26.40 -25.04
CA ASN A 229 6.10 26.50 -26.41
C ASN A 229 7.41 25.73 -26.72
N ASN A 230 7.63 24.58 -26.07
CA ASN A 230 8.88 23.84 -26.08
C ASN A 230 8.69 22.40 -26.63
N SER A 231 9.00 22.20 -27.90
CA SER A 231 8.82 20.93 -28.64
C SER A 231 9.68 19.76 -28.10
N LYS A 232 10.83 20.06 -27.48
CA LYS A 232 11.71 19.02 -26.91
C LYS A 232 11.06 18.24 -25.74
N SER A 233 10.15 18.86 -24.99
CA SER A 233 9.56 18.25 -23.80
C SER A 233 8.61 17.07 -24.08
N LEU A 234 7.94 17.05 -25.23
CA LEU A 234 7.02 15.97 -25.62
C LEU A 234 7.77 14.67 -25.90
N GLN A 235 8.81 14.76 -26.70
CA GLN A 235 9.59 13.60 -27.14
C GLN A 235 10.38 12.99 -25.97
N GLU A 236 10.98 13.82 -25.12
CA GLU A 236 11.73 13.37 -23.93
C GLU A 236 10.85 12.60 -22.91
N VAL A 237 9.58 13.01 -22.73
CA VAL A 237 8.67 12.33 -21.80
C VAL A 237 8.14 11.02 -22.40
N ASP A 238 7.80 11.02 -23.68
CA ASP A 238 7.40 9.80 -24.40
C ASP A 238 8.56 8.79 -24.42
N ASP A 239 9.80 9.24 -24.67
CA ASP A 239 11.01 8.41 -24.66
C ASP A 239 11.27 7.83 -23.25
N LYS A 240 11.11 8.62 -22.20
CA LYS A 240 11.28 8.15 -20.80
C LYS A 240 10.25 7.09 -20.43
N ASN A 241 8.99 7.26 -20.81
CA ASN A 241 7.94 6.27 -20.54
C ASN A 241 8.12 5.01 -21.38
N ASN A 242 8.47 5.16 -22.65
CA ASN A 242 8.80 4.04 -23.52
C ASN A 242 10.00 3.25 -22.95
N ALA A 243 11.04 3.92 -22.45
CA ALA A 243 12.18 3.28 -21.82
C ALA A 243 11.81 2.45 -20.59
N LYS A 244 10.83 2.90 -19.77
CA LYS A 244 10.34 2.10 -18.63
C LYS A 244 9.58 0.86 -19.09
N ILE A 245 8.75 0.97 -20.14
CA ILE A 245 8.06 -0.18 -20.74
C ILE A 245 9.07 -1.14 -21.37
N ASP A 246 10.09 -0.63 -22.05
CA ASP A 246 11.16 -1.45 -22.63
C ASP A 246 11.97 -2.15 -21.52
N THR A 247 12.22 -1.49 -20.39
CA THR A 247 12.84 -2.11 -19.21
C THR A 247 11.97 -3.25 -18.66
N LEU A 248 10.67 -3.02 -18.49
CA LEU A 248 9.73 -4.08 -18.09
C LEU A 248 9.78 -5.26 -19.05
N ASN A 249 9.76 -5.02 -20.36
CA ASN A 249 9.80 -6.07 -21.38
C ASN A 249 11.11 -6.86 -21.34
N ASN A 250 12.25 -6.20 -21.09
CA ASN A 250 13.53 -6.86 -20.92
C ASN A 250 13.55 -7.77 -19.69
N GLU A 251 12.99 -7.31 -18.56
CA GLU A 251 12.90 -8.15 -17.36
C GLU A 251 11.92 -9.32 -17.56
N LEU A 252 10.77 -9.10 -18.20
CA LEU A 252 9.85 -10.18 -18.59
C LEU A 252 10.54 -11.21 -19.47
N ALA A 253 11.34 -10.78 -20.45
CA ALA A 253 12.09 -11.70 -21.33
C ALA A 253 13.10 -12.57 -20.55
N ILE A 254 13.74 -12.02 -19.51
CA ILE A 254 14.64 -12.78 -18.63
C ILE A 254 13.88 -13.86 -17.88
N PHE A 255 12.76 -13.53 -17.26
CA PHE A 255 11.96 -14.45 -16.47
C PHE A 255 11.32 -15.56 -17.31
N PHE A 256 10.80 -15.24 -18.48
CA PHE A 256 10.11 -16.20 -19.35
C PHE A 256 11.00 -16.96 -20.32
N LYS A 257 12.32 -16.75 -20.26
CA LYS A 257 13.29 -17.39 -21.16
C LYS A 257 13.19 -18.92 -21.17
N GLU A 258 13.09 -19.53 -19.99
CA GLU A 258 13.07 -20.98 -19.83
C GLU A 258 11.71 -21.60 -20.20
N SER A 259 10.62 -20.85 -20.05
CA SER A 259 9.27 -21.35 -20.38
C SER A 259 8.97 -21.34 -21.87
N GLY A 260 9.84 -20.74 -22.71
CA GLY A 260 9.62 -20.56 -24.14
C GLY A 260 8.47 -19.65 -24.50
N LYS A 261 7.92 -18.93 -23.52
CA LYS A 261 6.87 -17.94 -23.71
C LYS A 261 7.47 -16.56 -23.91
N LYS A 262 6.89 -15.80 -24.84
CA LYS A 262 7.21 -14.39 -25.05
C LYS A 262 6.07 -13.54 -24.48
N VAL A 263 6.37 -12.76 -23.47
CA VAL A 263 5.42 -11.85 -22.79
C VAL A 263 5.89 -10.43 -23.03
N LEU A 264 5.03 -9.58 -23.58
CA LEU A 264 5.35 -8.19 -23.92
C LEU A 264 4.20 -7.27 -23.52
N VAL A 265 4.54 -6.11 -23.01
CA VAL A 265 3.63 -5.00 -22.81
C VAL A 265 3.89 -3.95 -23.89
N GLY A 266 2.86 -3.63 -24.67
CA GLY A 266 2.95 -2.62 -25.72
C GLY A 266 3.01 -1.20 -25.14
N LYS A 267 3.48 -0.25 -25.97
CA LYS A 267 3.52 1.19 -25.62
C LYS A 267 2.13 1.82 -25.40
N ASN A 268 1.07 1.07 -25.72
CA ASN A 268 -0.32 1.40 -25.44
C ASN A 268 -0.86 0.70 -24.18
N GLY A 269 -0.01 -0.02 -23.42
CA GLY A 269 -0.40 -0.76 -22.22
C GLY A 269 -1.08 -2.10 -22.49
N GLU A 270 -1.05 -2.64 -23.72
CA GLU A 270 -1.62 -3.95 -24.03
C GLU A 270 -0.66 -5.09 -23.76
N LEU A 271 -1.15 -6.16 -23.11
CA LEU A 271 -0.38 -7.38 -22.88
C LEU A 271 -0.50 -8.32 -24.09
N SER A 272 0.63 -8.78 -24.57
CA SER A 272 0.74 -9.79 -25.64
C SER A 272 1.52 -10.98 -25.12
N ILE A 273 0.97 -12.18 -25.28
CA ILE A 273 1.59 -13.43 -24.85
C ILE A 273 1.61 -14.37 -26.06
N SER A 274 2.75 -15.00 -26.32
CA SER A 274 2.87 -16.01 -27.37
C SER A 274 3.85 -17.11 -26.98
N SER A 275 3.70 -18.28 -27.58
CA SER A 275 4.63 -19.41 -27.48
C SER A 275 4.63 -20.15 -28.81
N ASN A 276 5.81 -20.47 -29.34
CA ASN A 276 5.98 -21.17 -30.62
C ASN A 276 5.19 -20.51 -31.78
N GLY A 277 5.13 -19.17 -31.81
CA GLY A 277 4.41 -18.41 -32.83
C GLY A 277 2.88 -18.35 -32.62
N GLN A 278 2.33 -19.06 -31.66
CA GLN A 278 0.88 -19.02 -31.37
C GLN A 278 0.57 -17.98 -30.27
N ARG A 279 -0.50 -17.20 -30.47
CA ARG A 279 -0.99 -16.24 -29.48
C ARG A 279 -1.64 -17.00 -28.31
N LEU A 280 -1.27 -16.63 -27.10
CA LEU A 280 -1.81 -17.16 -25.86
C LEU A 280 -2.62 -16.07 -25.12
N SER A 281 -3.47 -16.52 -24.21
CA SER A 281 -4.16 -15.66 -23.23
C SER A 281 -3.54 -15.84 -21.84
N THR A 282 -3.90 -14.98 -20.89
CA THR A 282 -3.48 -15.13 -19.48
C THR A 282 -3.91 -16.45 -18.87
N ARG A 283 -4.98 -17.08 -19.36
CA ARG A 283 -5.45 -18.41 -18.93
C ARG A 283 -4.43 -19.52 -19.17
N ASN A 284 -3.55 -19.36 -20.15
CA ASN A 284 -2.51 -20.33 -20.48
C ASN A 284 -1.25 -20.19 -19.63
N LEU A 285 -1.26 -19.23 -18.69
CA LEU A 285 -0.19 -18.99 -17.73
C LEU A 285 -0.43 -19.76 -16.43
N SER A 286 0.66 -20.23 -15.82
CA SER A 286 0.63 -20.75 -14.46
C SER A 286 0.33 -19.64 -13.44
N SER A 287 -0.04 -20.00 -12.20
CA SER A 287 -0.25 -19.02 -11.12
C SER A 287 1.00 -18.18 -10.85
N GLY A 288 2.18 -18.79 -10.83
CA GLY A 288 3.45 -18.08 -10.64
C GLY A 288 3.77 -17.11 -11.79
N GLU A 289 3.50 -17.50 -13.03
CA GLU A 289 3.67 -16.61 -14.20
C GLU A 289 2.73 -15.39 -14.12
N LYS A 290 1.49 -15.61 -13.74
CA LYS A 290 0.51 -14.53 -13.53
C LYS A 290 0.92 -13.61 -12.38
N GLN A 291 1.34 -14.19 -11.26
CA GLN A 291 1.81 -13.44 -10.09
C GLN A 291 3.01 -12.55 -10.43
N LEU A 292 3.99 -13.10 -11.14
CA LEU A 292 5.16 -12.34 -11.58
C LEU A 292 4.77 -11.16 -12.48
N ILE A 293 3.94 -11.40 -13.50
CA ILE A 293 3.44 -10.35 -14.40
C ILE A 293 2.74 -9.25 -13.60
N LEU A 294 1.88 -9.65 -12.65
CA LEU A 294 1.15 -8.72 -11.81
C LEU A 294 2.10 -7.83 -10.98
N ILE A 295 3.08 -8.43 -10.30
CA ILE A 295 4.07 -7.71 -9.49
C ILE A 295 4.83 -6.69 -10.35
N LEU A 296 5.29 -7.09 -11.54
CA LEU A 296 6.07 -6.21 -12.41
C LEU A 296 5.23 -5.07 -13.00
N ILE A 297 3.97 -5.33 -13.39
CA ILE A 297 3.05 -4.29 -13.90
C ILE A 297 2.68 -3.30 -12.79
N LYS A 298 2.38 -3.77 -11.57
CA LYS A 298 2.11 -2.91 -10.41
C LYS A 298 3.31 -2.01 -10.09
N THR A 299 4.51 -2.57 -10.15
CA THR A 299 5.77 -1.82 -9.97
C THR A 299 5.93 -0.72 -11.03
N LEU A 300 5.67 -1.04 -12.31
CA LEU A 300 5.70 -0.06 -13.38
C LEU A 300 4.66 1.05 -13.14
N ASN A 301 3.40 0.68 -12.89
CA ASN A 301 2.33 1.65 -12.61
C ASN A 301 2.67 2.60 -11.48
N CYS A 302 3.23 2.08 -10.38
CA CYS A 302 3.65 2.87 -9.23
C CYS A 302 4.75 3.89 -9.60
N SER A 303 5.67 3.51 -10.47
CA SER A 303 6.87 4.31 -10.80
C SER A 303 6.68 5.35 -11.91
N LEU A 304 5.52 5.37 -12.60
CA LEU A 304 5.35 6.20 -13.80
C LEU A 304 5.38 7.71 -13.52
N PHE A 305 4.80 8.15 -12.41
CA PHE A 305 4.64 9.58 -12.12
C PHE A 305 5.62 10.09 -11.06
N ASN A 306 5.88 9.29 -10.03
CA ASN A 306 6.61 9.71 -8.84
C ASN A 306 7.61 8.63 -8.40
N PRO A 307 8.57 8.96 -7.54
CA PRO A 307 9.25 7.97 -6.72
C PRO A 307 8.24 7.10 -5.98
N CYS A 308 8.53 5.82 -5.75
CA CYS A 308 7.54 4.93 -5.18
C CYS A 308 8.02 4.13 -3.95
N LEU A 309 7.07 3.94 -3.02
CA LEU A 309 7.15 2.99 -1.92
C LEU A 309 6.49 1.69 -2.36
N ILE A 310 7.23 0.59 -2.35
CA ILE A 310 6.73 -0.73 -2.71
C ILE A 310 6.81 -1.61 -1.48
N PHE A 311 5.66 -2.04 -0.99
CA PHE A 311 5.52 -2.99 0.09
C PHE A 311 5.10 -4.35 -0.47
N MET A 312 5.78 -5.42 -0.08
CA MET A 312 5.44 -6.78 -0.51
C MET A 312 5.36 -7.71 0.69
N ASP A 313 4.27 -8.48 0.78
CA ASP A 313 4.07 -9.54 1.77
C ASP A 313 4.09 -10.89 1.07
N GLU A 314 5.12 -11.70 1.39
CA GLU A 314 5.37 -13.03 0.83
C GLU A 314 5.31 -13.08 -0.72
N PRO A 315 6.04 -12.20 -1.44
CA PRO A 315 5.94 -12.12 -2.90
C PRO A 315 6.44 -13.37 -3.60
N GLU A 316 7.17 -14.23 -2.91
CA GLU A 316 7.73 -15.48 -3.42
C GLU A 316 6.71 -16.59 -3.61
N ILE A 317 5.53 -16.49 -3.03
CA ILE A 317 4.53 -17.54 -3.13
C ILE A 317 4.18 -17.79 -4.59
N SER A 318 4.20 -19.05 -4.97
CA SER A 318 4.01 -19.52 -6.35
C SER A 318 5.15 -19.18 -7.33
N LEU A 319 6.18 -18.42 -6.92
CA LEU A 319 7.31 -18.12 -7.79
C LEU A 319 8.39 -19.21 -7.74
N HIS A 320 8.93 -19.56 -8.90
CA HIS A 320 10.10 -20.44 -8.98
C HIS A 320 11.32 -19.80 -8.29
N VAL A 321 12.16 -20.61 -7.62
CA VAL A 321 13.33 -20.14 -6.85
C VAL A 321 14.24 -19.22 -7.66
N ALA A 322 14.51 -19.55 -8.92
CA ALA A 322 15.33 -18.71 -9.81
C ALA A 322 14.71 -17.32 -10.05
N TRP A 323 13.39 -17.22 -10.05
CA TRP A 323 12.68 -15.95 -10.17
C TRP A 323 12.74 -15.14 -8.88
N GLN A 324 12.61 -15.80 -7.72
CA GLN A 324 12.76 -15.14 -6.41
C GLN A 324 14.11 -14.45 -6.30
N MET A 325 15.20 -15.10 -6.71
CA MET A 325 16.56 -14.54 -6.66
C MET A 325 16.72 -13.25 -7.50
N ASN A 326 15.96 -13.10 -8.57
CA ASN A 326 16.07 -11.96 -9.49
C ASN A 326 15.01 -10.87 -9.22
N LEU A 327 13.97 -11.16 -8.45
CA LEU A 327 12.80 -10.30 -8.31
C LEU A 327 13.16 -8.87 -7.88
N ILE A 328 13.85 -8.71 -6.75
CA ILE A 328 14.19 -7.37 -6.21
C ILE A 328 15.03 -6.55 -7.19
N ASN A 329 16.00 -7.20 -7.87
CA ASN A 329 16.80 -6.53 -8.90
C ASN A 329 15.94 -6.01 -10.05
N SER A 330 14.98 -6.81 -10.52
CA SER A 330 14.08 -6.43 -11.60
C SER A 330 13.16 -5.28 -11.19
N LEU A 331 12.64 -5.30 -9.96
CA LEU A 331 11.84 -4.20 -9.41
C LEU A 331 12.64 -2.90 -9.36
N LYS A 332 13.90 -2.94 -8.91
CA LYS A 332 14.78 -1.76 -8.88
C LYS A 332 15.12 -1.22 -10.26
N LYS A 333 15.20 -2.07 -11.27
CA LYS A 333 15.41 -1.63 -12.67
C LYS A 333 14.17 -0.94 -13.24
N ILE A 334 12.97 -1.50 -12.98
CA ILE A 334 11.70 -0.93 -13.45
C ILE A 334 11.38 0.36 -12.69
N ALA A 335 11.62 0.39 -11.39
CA ALA A 335 11.38 1.51 -10.49
C ALA A 335 12.69 1.94 -9.81
N ASP A 336 13.56 2.62 -10.55
CA ASP A 336 14.87 3.08 -10.11
C ASP A 336 14.82 3.99 -8.88
N GLN A 337 13.81 4.87 -8.82
CA GLN A 337 13.51 5.75 -7.69
C GLN A 337 12.46 5.11 -6.79
N SER A 338 12.83 4.02 -6.11
CA SER A 338 11.92 3.31 -5.20
C SER A 338 12.59 2.99 -3.87
N GLN A 339 11.77 2.92 -2.83
CA GLN A 339 12.07 2.22 -1.60
C GLN A 339 11.25 0.93 -1.59
N ILE A 340 11.92 -0.21 -1.42
CA ILE A 340 11.32 -1.53 -1.43
C ILE A 340 11.37 -2.11 -0.03
N ILE A 341 10.23 -2.56 0.47
CA ILE A 341 10.06 -3.18 1.78
C ILE A 341 9.39 -4.53 1.56
N VAL A 342 10.10 -5.59 1.88
CA VAL A 342 9.65 -6.97 1.68
C VAL A 342 9.54 -7.68 3.01
N VAL A 343 8.42 -8.33 3.22
CA VAL A 343 8.22 -9.30 4.29
C VAL A 343 8.24 -10.68 3.66
N THR A 344 9.10 -11.57 4.12
CA THR A 344 9.29 -12.87 3.46
C THR A 344 9.74 -13.97 4.42
N HIS A 345 9.44 -15.19 4.02
CA HIS A 345 10.02 -16.41 4.59
C HIS A 345 11.08 -17.06 3.66
N SER A 346 11.24 -16.54 2.44
CA SER A 346 12.14 -17.15 1.45
C SER A 346 13.58 -16.70 1.62
N PRO A 347 14.50 -17.61 1.92
CA PRO A 347 15.92 -17.29 1.86
C PRO A 347 16.39 -16.95 0.43
N ALA A 348 15.71 -17.43 -0.61
CA ALA A 348 16.10 -17.21 -1.99
C ALA A 348 16.00 -15.74 -2.43
N LEU A 349 15.00 -15.00 -1.93
CA LEU A 349 14.88 -13.55 -2.16
C LEU A 349 16.09 -12.77 -1.66
N VAL A 350 16.77 -13.29 -0.63
CA VAL A 350 17.86 -12.63 0.08
C VAL A 350 19.23 -13.01 -0.46
N MET A 351 19.37 -14.27 -0.94
CA MET A 351 20.68 -14.87 -1.21
C MET A 351 21.47 -14.19 -2.33
N ALA A 352 20.81 -13.60 -3.33
CA ALA A 352 21.50 -13.14 -4.52
C ALA A 352 22.39 -11.91 -4.27
N ASN A 353 21.91 -10.86 -3.56
CA ASN A 353 22.68 -9.62 -3.38
C ASN A 353 22.25 -8.80 -2.16
N TYR A 354 21.28 -9.25 -1.37
CA TYR A 354 20.60 -8.43 -0.36
C TYR A 354 20.74 -8.95 1.07
N LYS A 355 21.72 -9.82 1.35
CA LYS A 355 21.95 -10.37 2.68
C LYS A 355 22.18 -9.27 3.73
N SER A 356 22.86 -8.20 3.36
CA SER A 356 23.10 -7.04 4.24
C SER A 356 21.87 -6.14 4.45
N LYS A 357 20.78 -6.38 3.71
CA LYS A 357 19.50 -5.65 3.80
C LYS A 357 18.43 -6.44 4.55
N MET A 358 18.77 -7.66 4.95
CA MET A 358 17.91 -8.55 5.71
C MET A 358 18.03 -8.25 7.19
N VAL A 359 16.88 -8.19 7.86
CA VAL A 359 16.78 -8.02 9.32
C VAL A 359 15.77 -9.05 9.83
N ASP A 360 16.15 -9.79 10.88
CA ASP A 360 15.18 -10.63 11.60
C ASP A 360 14.31 -9.73 12.49
N ILE A 361 13.02 -10.01 12.55
CA ILE A 361 12.09 -9.25 13.42
C ILE A 361 12.53 -9.22 14.88
N LYS A 362 13.26 -10.26 15.34
CA LYS A 362 13.79 -10.33 16.70
C LYS A 362 14.88 -9.31 16.96
N ASP A 363 15.64 -8.92 15.92
CA ASP A 363 16.72 -7.92 16.02
C ASP A 363 16.17 -6.48 16.08
N LEU A 364 14.88 -6.31 15.82
CA LEU A 364 14.18 -5.02 15.87
C LEU A 364 13.54 -4.74 17.24
N VAL A 365 13.51 -5.73 18.12
CA VAL A 365 12.88 -5.63 19.47
C VAL A 365 13.75 -4.78 20.40
N PHE A 366 13.12 -3.83 21.11
CA PHE A 366 13.79 -2.98 22.09
C PHE A 366 13.03 -2.86 23.41
#